data_22fdad271e0bd88d5993e4f9fc11b4b1
#
_entry.id   22fdad271e0bd88d5993e4f9fc11b4b1
#
_cell.length_a   1.000
_cell.length_b   1.000
_cell.length_c   1.000
_cell.angle_alpha   90.00
_cell.angle_beta   90.00
_cell.angle_gamma   90.00
#
_symmetry.space_group_name_H-M   'P 1'
#
loop_
_entity.id
_entity.type
_entity.pdbx_description
1 polymer ?
#
loop_
_entity_poly.entity_id
_entity_poly.type
_entity_poly.pdbx_seq_one_letter_code
_entity_poly.pdbx_strand_id
1 'polypeptide(L)'
;ENHKVLTYPRTDSRYLTADILSTIKERLRACSIGPYKLLAGRLINQPLPAKPSFVNDKKVSDHHAIIPTEQFVQLDHMTIDERRIYDLVVRRFLAVLYPACEYEQTAVEATAAGEHFYASGNHMVKMGWRAVYEGMNSSDEEEEEAAVSSEHFPEFHVGQKLSGAAFAITEGKTKPSAPFNEATLLSAMENPVAYLESNDKAMAKTLGETGGLGTVATRADIIEKLFSSFLLEKKGKDIYLTSKAKQL
;
A
#
# COMPACT_ATOMS: atom_id res chain seq x y z
N GLU A 1 -7.85 2.10 -20.67
CA GLU A 1 -7.64 1.58 -22.04
C GLU A 1 -7.89 2.66 -23.11
N ASN A 2 -8.95 3.46 -22.99
CA ASN A 2 -9.34 4.46 -24.01
C ASN A 2 -8.27 5.55 -24.22
N HIS A 3 -7.66 6.05 -23.15
CA HIS A 3 -6.67 7.13 -23.19
C HIS A 3 -5.23 6.65 -23.44
N LYS A 4 -4.95 5.36 -23.30
CA LYS A 4 -3.60 4.74 -23.45
C LYS A 4 -2.49 5.40 -22.64
N VAL A 5 -2.84 6.04 -21.53
CA VAL A 5 -1.90 6.77 -20.65
C VAL A 5 -1.32 5.93 -19.52
N LEU A 6 -1.82 4.71 -19.34
CA LEU A 6 -1.29 3.71 -18.42
C LEU A 6 -0.96 2.43 -19.20
N THR A 7 0.02 1.68 -18.71
CA THR A 7 0.37 0.36 -19.26
C THR A 7 -0.72 -0.66 -18.98
N TYR A 8 -0.57 -1.87 -19.49
CA TYR A 8 -1.60 -2.91 -19.42
C TYR A 8 -2.00 -3.23 -17.97
N PRO A 9 -3.30 -3.21 -17.64
CA PRO A 9 -3.75 -3.25 -16.26
C PRO A 9 -3.80 -4.66 -15.63
N ARG A 10 -3.84 -5.72 -16.45
CA ARG A 10 -3.92 -7.10 -15.94
C ARG A 10 -2.52 -7.67 -15.76
N THR A 11 -1.88 -7.33 -14.65
CA THR A 11 -0.55 -7.82 -14.27
C THR A 11 -0.52 -8.13 -12.77
N ASP A 12 0.20 -9.17 -12.40
CA ASP A 12 0.54 -9.55 -11.03
C ASP A 12 1.89 -8.96 -10.59
N SER A 13 2.66 -8.44 -11.55
CA SER A 13 3.97 -7.86 -11.24
C SER A 13 3.88 -6.45 -10.70
N ARG A 14 4.63 -6.20 -9.64
CA ARG A 14 4.92 -4.87 -9.10
C ARG A 14 6.32 -4.36 -9.48
N TYR A 15 6.98 -5.05 -10.41
CA TYR A 15 8.34 -4.74 -10.83
C TYR A 15 8.37 -4.25 -12.28
N LEU A 16 9.38 -3.46 -12.59
CA LEU A 16 9.76 -3.06 -13.93
C LEU A 16 10.90 -3.94 -14.44
N THR A 17 11.01 -4.05 -15.75
CA THR A 17 12.17 -4.64 -16.41
C THR A 17 13.25 -3.59 -16.65
N ALA A 18 14.49 -4.02 -16.83
CA ALA A 18 15.63 -3.12 -16.97
C ALA A 18 15.55 -2.23 -18.24
N ASP A 19 14.93 -2.72 -19.31
CA ASP A 19 14.73 -1.98 -20.57
C ASP A 19 13.80 -0.75 -20.37
N ILE A 20 12.80 -0.84 -19.48
CA ILE A 20 11.88 0.26 -19.18
C ILE A 20 12.61 1.46 -18.57
N LEU A 21 13.74 1.27 -17.89
CA LEU A 21 14.49 2.36 -17.26
C LEU A 21 14.89 3.45 -18.26
N SER A 22 15.17 3.11 -19.49
CA SER A 22 15.54 4.06 -20.54
C SER A 22 14.40 5.02 -20.89
N THR A 23 13.15 4.59 -20.73
CA THR A 23 11.94 5.35 -21.08
C THR A 23 11.36 6.16 -19.92
N ILE A 24 11.85 5.97 -18.68
CA ILE A 24 11.25 6.60 -17.49
C ILE A 24 11.24 8.13 -17.60
N LYS A 25 12.29 8.76 -18.15
CA LYS A 25 12.31 10.23 -18.30
C LYS A 25 11.24 10.76 -19.27
N GLU A 26 10.93 10.00 -20.31
CA GLU A 26 9.85 10.33 -21.25
C GLU A 26 8.48 10.19 -20.60
N ARG A 27 8.29 9.13 -19.83
CA ARG A 27 7.06 8.89 -19.04
C ARG A 27 6.86 9.99 -17.98
N LEU A 28 7.92 10.41 -17.31
CA LEU A 28 7.89 11.56 -16.38
C LEU A 28 7.49 12.86 -17.07
N ARG A 29 7.98 13.12 -18.29
CA ARG A 29 7.57 14.29 -19.08
C ARG A 29 6.10 14.21 -19.48
N ALA A 30 5.64 13.03 -19.92
CA ALA A 30 4.28 12.82 -20.35
C ALA A 30 3.26 13.02 -19.21
N CYS A 31 3.58 12.60 -17.99
CA CYS A 31 2.71 12.80 -16.83
C CYS A 31 2.97 14.12 -16.07
N SER A 32 3.91 14.98 -16.51
CA SER A 32 4.28 16.24 -15.86
C SER A 32 3.24 17.35 -16.10
N ILE A 33 2.00 17.15 -15.65
CA ILE A 33 0.88 18.07 -15.84
C ILE A 33 0.14 18.27 -14.51
N GLY A 34 -0.55 19.39 -14.37
CA GLY A 34 -1.38 19.71 -13.21
C GLY A 34 -0.64 19.47 -11.88
N PRO A 35 -1.18 18.68 -10.95
CA PRO A 35 -0.60 18.46 -9.63
C PRO A 35 0.74 17.71 -9.66
N TYR A 36 1.04 17.00 -10.75
CA TYR A 36 2.27 16.20 -10.87
C TYR A 36 3.47 17.01 -11.41
N LYS A 37 3.24 18.22 -11.96
CA LYS A 37 4.25 19.01 -12.67
C LYS A 37 5.52 19.26 -11.84
N LEU A 38 5.36 19.71 -10.62
CA LEU A 38 6.48 19.98 -9.72
C LEU A 38 7.17 18.69 -9.25
N LEU A 39 6.40 17.66 -8.98
CA LEU A 39 6.90 16.37 -8.51
C LEU A 39 7.72 15.66 -9.59
N ALA A 40 7.17 15.54 -10.80
CA ALA A 40 7.86 14.95 -11.94
C ALA A 40 9.08 15.80 -12.38
N GLY A 41 8.95 17.13 -12.35
CA GLY A 41 10.03 18.06 -12.71
C GLY A 41 11.29 17.88 -11.85
N ARG A 42 11.13 17.59 -10.56
CA ARG A 42 12.29 17.28 -9.67
C ARG A 42 13.03 16.02 -10.12
N LEU A 43 12.31 15.00 -10.57
CA LEU A 43 12.88 13.71 -10.99
C LEU A 43 13.53 13.77 -12.37
N ILE A 44 12.96 14.51 -13.32
CA ILE A 44 13.47 14.63 -14.70
C ILE A 44 14.92 15.13 -14.73
N ASN A 45 15.26 16.05 -13.81
CA ASN A 45 16.57 16.69 -13.76
C ASN A 45 17.60 15.94 -12.90
N GLN A 46 17.23 14.80 -12.33
CA GLN A 46 18.12 14.00 -11.48
C GLN A 46 18.47 12.65 -12.14
N PRO A 47 19.60 12.03 -11.73
CA PRO A 47 19.86 10.64 -12.07
C PRO A 47 18.77 9.76 -11.45
N LEU A 48 18.13 8.94 -12.26
CA LEU A 48 17.08 8.04 -11.77
C LEU A 48 17.71 6.79 -11.14
N PRO A 49 17.28 6.39 -9.94
CA PRO A 49 17.80 5.19 -9.31
C PRO A 49 17.22 3.94 -9.96
N ALA A 50 18.07 3.02 -10.39
CA ALA A 50 17.68 1.64 -10.69
C ALA A 50 17.75 0.82 -9.39
N LYS A 51 16.68 0.83 -8.60
CA LYS A 51 16.65 0.11 -7.32
C LYS A 51 16.09 -1.31 -7.51
N PRO A 52 16.74 -2.35 -6.94
CA PRO A 52 16.21 -3.72 -6.97
C PRO A 52 14.82 -3.87 -6.34
N SER A 53 14.39 -2.87 -5.57
CA SER A 53 13.06 -2.83 -4.95
C SER A 53 11.92 -2.69 -5.95
N PHE A 54 12.17 -2.15 -7.15
CA PHE A 54 11.16 -2.00 -8.19
C PHE A 54 11.63 -2.39 -9.60
N VAL A 55 12.91 -2.75 -9.79
CA VAL A 55 13.45 -3.25 -11.06
C VAL A 55 13.94 -4.67 -10.87
N ASN A 56 13.29 -5.64 -11.49
CA ASN A 56 13.67 -7.04 -11.38
C ASN A 56 13.04 -7.86 -12.52
N ASP A 57 13.83 -8.15 -13.56
CA ASP A 57 13.39 -8.90 -14.73
C ASP A 57 12.85 -10.30 -14.39
N LYS A 58 13.40 -10.94 -13.34
CA LYS A 58 12.98 -12.29 -12.92
C LYS A 58 11.59 -12.31 -12.25
N LYS A 59 11.08 -11.15 -11.85
CA LYS A 59 9.77 -10.98 -11.21
C LYS A 59 8.73 -10.34 -12.14
N VAL A 60 9.04 -10.28 -13.41
CA VAL A 60 8.12 -9.86 -14.47
C VAL A 60 7.91 -11.07 -15.37
N SER A 61 6.67 -11.51 -15.51
CA SER A 61 6.26 -12.57 -16.41
C SER A 61 5.91 -11.97 -17.78
N ASP A 62 4.63 -11.84 -18.07
CA ASP A 62 4.13 -11.31 -19.34
C ASP A 62 4.11 -9.79 -19.39
N HIS A 63 3.78 -9.16 -18.24
CA HIS A 63 3.62 -7.72 -18.13
C HIS A 63 4.31 -7.19 -16.87
N HIS A 64 4.99 -6.06 -16.99
CA HIS A 64 5.55 -5.33 -15.86
C HIS A 64 4.46 -4.57 -15.07
N ALA A 65 4.83 -3.96 -13.96
CA ALA A 65 3.94 -3.15 -13.14
C ALA A 65 3.21 -2.06 -13.94
N ILE A 66 2.02 -1.68 -13.48
CA ILE A 66 1.24 -0.60 -14.09
C ILE A 66 1.94 0.74 -13.83
N ILE A 67 2.31 1.44 -14.90
CA ILE A 67 2.96 2.74 -14.85
C ILE A 67 2.40 3.66 -15.94
N PRO A 68 2.62 4.99 -15.89
CA PRO A 68 2.31 5.89 -16.99
C PRO A 68 3.06 5.49 -18.27
N THR A 69 2.40 5.70 -19.41
CA THR A 69 3.02 5.56 -20.74
C THR A 69 3.74 6.85 -21.12
N GLU A 70 4.34 6.88 -22.28
CA GLU A 70 4.93 8.07 -22.91
C GLU A 70 3.86 9.00 -23.53
N GLN A 71 2.59 8.59 -23.50
CA GLN A 71 1.47 9.36 -24.01
C GLN A 71 1.16 10.55 -23.10
N PHE A 72 1.13 11.76 -23.67
CA PHE A 72 0.72 12.95 -22.93
C PHE A 72 -0.73 12.86 -22.48
N VAL A 73 -0.94 13.09 -21.19
CA VAL A 73 -2.26 12.99 -20.58
C VAL A 73 -3.06 14.30 -20.73
N GLN A 74 -4.34 14.15 -20.99
CA GLN A 74 -5.33 15.25 -20.99
C GLN A 74 -6.34 14.98 -19.89
N LEU A 75 -6.06 15.49 -18.68
CA LEU A 75 -6.86 15.21 -17.48
C LEU A 75 -8.33 15.66 -17.65
N ASP A 76 -8.56 16.72 -18.42
CA ASP A 76 -9.91 17.26 -18.62
C ASP A 76 -10.82 16.36 -19.48
N HIS A 77 -10.24 15.43 -20.22
CA HIS A 77 -10.97 14.44 -21.02
C HIS A 77 -11.28 13.16 -20.25
N MET A 78 -10.85 13.05 -18.99
CA MET A 78 -11.07 11.89 -18.15
C MET A 78 -12.30 12.08 -17.26
N THR A 79 -13.04 11.02 -17.04
CA THR A 79 -14.05 10.94 -15.97
C THR A 79 -13.41 11.06 -14.60
N ILE A 80 -14.21 11.29 -13.57
CA ILE A 80 -13.72 11.40 -12.17
C ILE A 80 -13.01 10.11 -11.75
N ASP A 81 -13.55 8.95 -12.08
CA ASP A 81 -12.97 7.67 -11.68
C ASP A 81 -11.70 7.34 -12.46
N GLU A 82 -11.64 7.67 -13.76
CA GLU A 82 -10.41 7.55 -14.54
C GLU A 82 -9.29 8.44 -13.98
N ARG A 83 -9.62 9.68 -13.56
CA ARG A 83 -8.66 10.57 -12.89
C ARG A 83 -8.16 9.99 -11.57
N ARG A 84 -9.04 9.42 -10.74
CA ARG A 84 -8.68 8.79 -9.47
C ARG A 84 -7.71 7.62 -9.68
N ILE A 85 -8.03 6.74 -10.63
CA ILE A 85 -7.14 5.61 -10.97
C ILE A 85 -5.80 6.12 -11.51
N TYR A 86 -5.82 7.12 -12.39
CA TYR A 86 -4.61 7.73 -12.93
C TYR A 86 -3.77 8.36 -11.82
N ASP A 87 -4.38 9.10 -10.90
CA ASP A 87 -3.71 9.74 -9.76
C ASP A 87 -3.00 8.70 -8.87
N LEU A 88 -3.69 7.60 -8.53
CA LEU A 88 -3.09 6.50 -7.75
C LEU A 88 -1.83 5.94 -8.41
N VAL A 89 -1.91 5.65 -9.71
CA VAL A 89 -0.79 5.06 -10.46
C VAL A 89 0.35 6.05 -10.60
N VAL A 90 0.07 7.31 -10.98
CA VAL A 90 1.12 8.32 -11.17
C VAL A 90 1.82 8.64 -9.87
N ARG A 91 1.08 8.82 -8.77
CA ARG A 91 1.70 9.07 -7.47
C ARG A 91 2.57 7.90 -7.03
N ARG A 92 2.09 6.67 -7.18
CA ARG A 92 2.89 5.48 -6.87
C ARG A 92 4.15 5.41 -7.72
N PHE A 93 4.04 5.68 -9.02
CA PHE A 93 5.17 5.73 -9.96
C PHE A 93 6.20 6.80 -9.52
N LEU A 94 5.76 8.01 -9.21
CA LEU A 94 6.63 9.06 -8.71
C LEU A 94 7.28 8.67 -7.38
N ALA A 95 6.50 8.16 -6.42
CA ALA A 95 6.98 7.82 -5.09
C ALA A 95 8.11 6.77 -5.11
N VAL A 96 8.05 5.75 -5.96
CA VAL A 96 9.11 4.74 -6.05
C VAL A 96 10.42 5.30 -6.61
N LEU A 97 10.36 6.40 -7.38
CA LEU A 97 11.51 7.09 -7.95
C LEU A 97 12.10 8.13 -6.98
N TYR A 98 11.33 8.59 -6.00
CA TYR A 98 11.79 9.54 -5.00
C TYR A 98 12.81 8.91 -4.02
N PRO A 99 13.59 9.74 -3.31
CA PRO A 99 14.42 9.27 -2.21
C PRO A 99 13.60 8.58 -1.12
N ALA A 100 14.26 7.78 -0.29
CA ALA A 100 13.63 7.18 0.88
C ALA A 100 13.15 8.26 1.86
N CYS A 101 12.05 7.97 2.56
CA CYS A 101 11.69 8.71 3.76
C CYS A 101 12.63 8.27 4.89
N GLU A 102 13.23 9.22 5.59
CA GLU A 102 14.18 8.94 6.68
C GLU A 102 13.56 9.33 8.01
N TYR A 103 13.64 8.41 8.95
CA TYR A 103 13.16 8.59 10.33
C TYR A 103 14.29 8.40 11.31
N GLU A 104 14.27 9.19 12.37
CA GLU A 104 15.03 8.93 13.60
C GLU A 104 14.09 8.23 14.57
N GLN A 105 14.46 7.01 14.98
CA GLN A 105 13.69 6.23 15.93
C GLN A 105 14.32 6.32 17.31
N THR A 106 13.55 6.80 18.29
CA THR A 106 13.90 6.77 19.68
C THR A 106 13.20 5.60 20.38
N ALA A 107 13.96 4.72 21.00
CA ALA A 107 13.44 3.64 21.83
C ALA A 107 13.92 3.87 23.27
N VAL A 108 12.97 3.86 24.20
CA VAL A 108 13.25 4.09 25.64
C VAL A 108 12.83 2.86 26.42
N GLU A 109 13.72 2.36 27.23
CA GLU A 109 13.44 1.36 28.25
C GLU A 109 13.61 2.00 29.63
N ALA A 110 12.60 1.93 30.47
CA ALA A 110 12.62 2.42 31.85
C ALA A 110 12.27 1.30 32.79
N THR A 111 12.85 1.35 34.02
CA THR A 111 12.57 0.38 35.08
C THR A 111 12.01 1.11 36.29
N ALA A 112 10.98 0.53 36.90
CA ALA A 112 10.46 1.02 38.17
C ALA A 112 9.96 -0.16 39.02
N ALA A 113 10.39 -0.24 40.25
CA ALA A 113 10.04 -1.32 41.20
C ALA A 113 10.24 -2.75 40.66
N GLY A 114 11.22 -2.95 39.76
CA GLY A 114 11.49 -4.24 39.12
C GLY A 114 10.69 -4.53 37.85
N GLU A 115 9.75 -3.66 37.48
CA GLU A 115 8.97 -3.76 36.23
C GLU A 115 9.64 -2.97 35.11
N HIS A 116 9.46 -3.42 33.86
CA HIS A 116 10.03 -2.82 32.67
C HIS A 116 8.94 -2.11 31.85
N PHE A 117 9.21 -0.89 31.44
CA PHE A 117 8.35 -0.05 30.61
C PHE A 117 9.08 0.28 29.32
N TYR A 118 8.39 0.16 28.19
CA TYR A 118 8.93 0.40 26.87
C TYR A 118 8.13 1.50 26.17
N ALA A 119 8.83 2.44 25.56
CA ALA A 119 8.24 3.44 24.69
C ALA A 119 9.08 3.60 23.43
N SER A 120 8.44 3.87 22.30
CA SER A 120 9.14 4.18 21.07
C SER A 120 8.42 5.29 20.31
N GLY A 121 9.20 6.16 19.69
CA GLY A 121 8.68 7.24 18.84
C GLY A 121 9.55 7.37 17.60
N ASN A 122 8.95 7.91 16.54
CA ASN A 122 9.65 8.17 15.29
C ASN A 122 9.55 9.66 14.96
N HIS A 123 10.68 10.28 14.69
CA HIS A 123 10.76 11.64 14.17
C HIS A 123 11.16 11.62 12.69
N MET A 124 10.35 12.22 11.83
CA MET A 124 10.64 12.27 10.40
C MET A 124 11.70 13.31 10.10
N VAL A 125 12.88 12.87 9.67
CA VAL A 125 14.03 13.74 9.32
C VAL A 125 13.95 14.20 7.87
N LYS A 126 13.57 13.29 6.96
CA LYS A 126 13.40 13.61 5.54
C LYS A 126 12.11 12.98 5.01
N MET A 127 11.30 13.80 4.39
CA MET A 127 10.00 13.40 3.85
C MET A 127 10.12 12.38 2.70
N GLY A 128 11.15 12.51 1.86
CA GLY A 128 11.41 11.60 0.76
C GLY A 128 10.18 11.38 -0.13
N TRP A 129 9.83 10.12 -0.38
CA TRP A 129 8.68 9.73 -1.22
C TRP A 129 7.32 10.17 -0.65
N ARG A 130 7.21 10.41 0.66
CA ARG A 130 5.95 10.90 1.28
C ARG A 130 5.52 12.25 0.73
N ALA A 131 6.45 13.09 0.28
CA ALA A 131 6.14 14.37 -0.36
C ALA A 131 5.23 14.26 -1.60
N VAL A 132 5.18 13.08 -2.22
CA VAL A 132 4.29 12.82 -3.37
C VAL A 132 2.81 12.76 -2.94
N TYR A 133 2.54 12.41 -1.69
CA TYR A 133 1.19 12.26 -1.13
C TYR A 133 0.77 13.45 -0.26
N GLU A 134 1.63 14.46 -0.12
CA GLU A 134 1.31 15.66 0.65
C GLU A 134 0.08 16.37 0.08
N GLY A 135 -0.85 16.77 0.98
CA GLY A 135 -2.11 17.42 0.60
C GLY A 135 -3.21 16.47 0.07
N MET A 136 -3.01 15.16 0.10
CA MET A 136 -4.11 14.21 0.01
C MET A 136 -4.76 14.08 1.38
N ASN A 137 -6.10 14.09 1.42
CA ASN A 137 -6.82 13.72 2.63
C ASN A 137 -6.49 12.24 2.91
N SER A 138 -5.71 12.01 3.96
CA SER A 138 -5.54 10.68 4.52
C SER A 138 -6.90 10.19 5.00
N SER A 139 -7.23 8.92 4.78
CA SER A 139 -8.34 8.29 5.49
C SER A 139 -8.02 8.29 6.99
N ASP A 140 -9.04 8.37 7.83
CA ASP A 140 -8.90 8.43 9.30
C ASP A 140 -7.95 7.34 9.87
N GLU A 141 -7.84 6.19 9.18
CA GLU A 141 -6.94 5.08 9.54
C GLU A 141 -5.44 5.43 9.31
N GLU A 142 -5.12 6.21 8.27
CA GLU A 142 -3.74 6.67 8.01
C GLU A 142 -3.34 7.83 8.93
N GLU A 143 -4.30 8.61 9.42
CA GLU A 143 -4.07 9.65 10.43
C GLU A 143 -3.78 9.05 11.80
N GLU A 144 -4.42 7.93 12.19
CA GLU A 144 -4.09 7.21 13.41
C GLU A 144 -2.68 6.60 13.37
N GLU A 145 -2.27 5.98 12.25
CA GLU A 145 -0.89 5.48 12.10
C GLU A 145 0.14 6.61 12.05
N ALA A 146 -0.18 7.72 11.41
CA ALA A 146 0.68 8.91 11.38
C ALA A 146 0.76 9.61 12.74
N ALA A 147 -0.34 9.65 13.51
CA ALA A 147 -0.38 10.23 14.84
C ALA A 147 0.46 9.43 15.86
N VAL A 148 0.41 8.09 15.78
CA VAL A 148 1.25 7.20 16.63
C VAL A 148 2.75 7.37 16.32
N SER A 149 3.10 7.83 15.10
CA SER A 149 4.49 8.02 14.67
C SER A 149 5.07 9.41 14.93
N SER A 150 4.30 10.37 15.44
CA SER A 150 4.72 11.77 15.60
C SER A 150 5.06 12.17 17.03
N GLU A 151 5.07 11.24 17.99
CA GLU A 151 5.52 11.56 19.34
C GLU A 151 7.00 11.91 19.36
N HIS A 152 7.28 13.18 19.50
CA HIS A 152 8.64 13.68 19.72
C HIS A 152 9.00 13.46 21.18
N PHE A 153 9.86 12.49 21.45
CA PHE A 153 10.41 12.29 22.77
C PHE A 153 11.41 13.40 23.11
N PRO A 154 11.43 13.86 24.38
CA PRO A 154 12.56 14.66 24.85
C PRO A 154 13.86 13.85 24.78
N GLU A 155 14.97 14.54 24.82
CA GLU A 155 16.28 13.90 24.86
C GLU A 155 16.46 13.13 26.18
N PHE A 156 16.66 11.81 26.09
CA PHE A 156 16.89 10.94 27.24
C PHE A 156 18.36 10.46 27.26
N HIS A 157 18.89 10.32 28.46
CA HIS A 157 20.22 9.76 28.68
C HIS A 157 20.16 8.44 29.46
N VAL A 158 21.04 7.51 29.13
CA VAL A 158 21.13 6.24 29.85
C VAL A 158 21.44 6.48 31.34
N GLY A 159 20.63 5.86 32.21
CA GLY A 159 20.72 6.05 33.65
C GLY A 159 20.04 7.31 34.20
N GLN A 160 19.36 8.07 33.37
CA GLN A 160 18.55 9.20 33.80
C GLN A 160 17.43 8.76 34.74
N LYS A 161 17.26 9.47 35.84
CA LYS A 161 16.17 9.24 36.80
C LYS A 161 15.00 10.16 36.44
N LEU A 162 13.82 9.58 36.23
CA LEU A 162 12.59 10.31 36.05
C LEU A 162 11.89 10.51 37.40
N SER A 163 11.69 11.76 37.80
CA SER A 163 10.95 12.10 39.02
C SER A 163 9.49 12.46 38.68
N GLY A 164 8.57 12.12 39.59
CA GLY A 164 7.16 12.45 39.41
C GLY A 164 6.40 11.55 38.40
N ALA A 165 6.92 10.36 38.12
CA ALA A 165 6.22 9.39 37.28
C ALA A 165 4.91 8.95 37.94
N ALA A 166 3.83 8.97 37.16
CA ALA A 166 2.53 8.42 37.54
C ALA A 166 2.25 7.18 36.70
N PHE A 167 1.71 6.15 37.33
CA PHE A 167 1.34 4.91 36.68
C PHE A 167 -0.17 4.76 36.65
N ALA A 168 -0.71 4.35 35.51
CA ALA A 168 -2.12 4.05 35.35
C ALA A 168 -2.27 2.66 34.71
N ILE A 169 -3.23 1.89 35.20
CA ILE A 169 -3.63 0.64 34.58
C ILE A 169 -4.79 0.96 33.63
N THR A 170 -4.66 0.63 32.37
CA THR A 170 -5.72 0.75 31.37
C THR A 170 -6.26 -0.62 31.00
N GLU A 171 -7.58 -0.74 30.97
CA GLU A 171 -8.25 -1.96 30.52
C GLU A 171 -8.62 -1.81 29.05
N GLY A 172 -8.35 -2.84 28.28
CA GLY A 172 -8.72 -2.93 26.87
C GLY A 172 -9.41 -4.25 26.56
N LYS A 173 -10.21 -4.27 25.51
CA LYS A 173 -10.82 -5.49 24.98
C LYS A 173 -10.28 -5.75 23.58
N THR A 174 -9.90 -7.00 23.31
CA THR A 174 -9.58 -7.42 21.95
C THR A 174 -10.81 -7.28 21.05
N LYS A 175 -10.61 -6.81 19.84
CA LYS A 175 -11.65 -6.74 18.81
C LYS A 175 -11.45 -7.87 17.81
N PRO A 176 -12.54 -8.45 17.24
CA PRO A 176 -12.40 -9.38 16.13
C PRO A 176 -11.76 -8.67 14.92
N SER A 177 -11.22 -9.46 14.00
CA SER A 177 -10.71 -8.92 12.74
C SER A 177 -11.81 -8.14 12.01
N ALA A 178 -11.42 -7.08 11.30
CA ALA A 178 -12.36 -6.31 10.50
C ALA A 178 -12.99 -7.20 9.41
N PRO A 179 -14.26 -6.97 9.05
CA PRO A 179 -14.87 -7.62 7.90
C PRO A 179 -14.07 -7.39 6.62
N PHE A 180 -14.19 -8.30 5.65
CA PHE A 180 -13.60 -8.08 4.35
C PHE A 180 -14.24 -6.89 3.63
N ASN A 181 -13.44 -6.14 2.91
CA ASN A 181 -13.86 -5.27 1.83
C ASN A 181 -13.35 -5.85 0.49
N GLU A 182 -13.67 -5.23 -0.65
CA GLU A 182 -13.26 -5.77 -1.95
C GLU A 182 -11.74 -5.89 -2.09
N ALA A 183 -10.99 -4.92 -1.58
CA ALA A 183 -9.53 -4.94 -1.66
C ALA A 183 -8.92 -6.05 -0.79
N THR A 184 -9.39 -6.20 0.46
CA THR A 184 -8.90 -7.25 1.36
C THR A 184 -9.36 -8.63 0.93
N LEU A 185 -10.53 -8.77 0.30
CA LEU A 185 -10.99 -10.02 -0.30
C LEU A 185 -10.12 -10.42 -1.50
N LEU A 186 -9.78 -9.47 -2.39
CA LEU A 186 -8.82 -9.70 -3.46
C LEU A 186 -7.46 -10.18 -2.94
N SER A 187 -6.94 -9.52 -1.92
CA SER A 187 -5.69 -9.92 -1.27
C SER A 187 -5.76 -11.31 -0.64
N ALA A 188 -6.89 -11.67 -0.04
CA ALA A 188 -7.12 -13.00 0.52
C ALA A 188 -7.20 -14.08 -0.58
N MET A 189 -7.81 -13.78 -1.72
CA MET A 189 -7.81 -14.67 -2.88
C MET A 189 -6.41 -14.88 -3.46
N GLU A 190 -5.58 -13.85 -3.41
CA GLU A 190 -4.19 -13.92 -3.86
C GLU A 190 -3.31 -14.73 -2.91
N ASN A 191 -3.59 -14.67 -1.61
CA ASN A 191 -2.82 -15.32 -0.56
C ASN A 191 -3.71 -16.05 0.45
N PRO A 192 -4.48 -17.09 0.02
CA PRO A 192 -5.50 -17.73 0.83
C PRO A 192 -4.95 -18.59 1.97
N VAL A 193 -3.64 -18.90 1.95
CA VAL A 193 -3.00 -19.76 2.94
C VAL A 193 -3.17 -19.26 4.37
N ALA A 194 -3.18 -17.92 4.56
CA ALA A 194 -3.37 -17.29 5.86
C ALA A 194 -4.77 -17.52 6.48
N TYR A 195 -5.74 -17.95 5.66
CA TYR A 195 -7.14 -18.16 6.05
C TYR A 195 -7.54 -19.65 6.10
N LEU A 196 -6.58 -20.55 5.91
CA LEU A 196 -6.84 -21.99 6.05
C LEU A 196 -6.98 -22.36 7.53
N GLU A 197 -8.12 -22.93 7.89
CA GLU A 197 -8.40 -23.43 9.24
C GLU A 197 -7.64 -24.73 9.58
N SER A 198 -7.12 -25.39 8.57
CA SER A 198 -6.41 -26.67 8.72
C SER A 198 -4.91 -26.54 8.49
N ASN A 199 -4.13 -27.30 9.27
CA ASN A 199 -2.70 -27.50 9.05
C ASN A 199 -2.41 -28.37 7.80
N ASP A 200 -3.27 -28.37 6.80
CA ASP A 200 -3.07 -29.11 5.57
C ASP A 200 -1.95 -28.48 4.72
N LYS A 201 -0.74 -28.99 4.97
CA LYS A 201 0.46 -28.58 4.26
C LYS A 201 0.40 -28.82 2.75
N ALA A 202 -0.34 -29.84 2.32
CA ALA A 202 -0.48 -30.16 0.90
C ALA A 202 -1.37 -29.11 0.21
N MET A 203 -2.50 -28.76 0.79
CA MET A 203 -3.38 -27.70 0.28
C MET A 203 -2.67 -26.33 0.30
N ALA A 204 -1.99 -25.98 1.40
CA ALA A 204 -1.24 -24.74 1.51
C ALA A 204 -0.15 -24.64 0.43
N LYS A 205 0.56 -25.75 0.16
CA LYS A 205 1.57 -25.81 -0.91
C LYS A 205 0.92 -25.59 -2.29
N THR A 206 -0.15 -26.32 -2.60
CA THR A 206 -0.86 -26.20 -3.88
C THR A 206 -1.35 -24.78 -4.12
N LEU A 207 -2.00 -24.16 -3.12
CA LEU A 207 -2.48 -22.77 -3.22
C LEU A 207 -1.35 -21.76 -3.40
N GLY A 208 -0.21 -22.00 -2.78
CA GLY A 208 0.99 -21.17 -2.98
C GLY A 208 1.58 -21.32 -4.38
N GLU A 209 1.62 -22.53 -4.91
CA GLU A 209 2.16 -22.83 -6.25
C GLU A 209 1.24 -22.33 -7.38
N THR A 210 -0.08 -22.31 -7.17
CA THR A 210 -1.07 -21.85 -8.16
C THR A 210 -1.29 -20.32 -8.12
N GLY A 211 -0.64 -19.59 -7.21
CA GLY A 211 -0.83 -18.15 -7.08
C GLY A 211 -2.17 -17.75 -6.46
N GLY A 212 -2.76 -18.63 -5.64
CA GLY A 212 -4.00 -18.40 -4.91
C GLY A 212 -5.25 -18.86 -5.65
N LEU A 213 -6.40 -18.27 -5.29
CA LEU A 213 -7.71 -18.55 -5.87
C LEU A 213 -7.96 -17.65 -7.08
N GLY A 214 -8.20 -18.24 -8.24
CA GLY A 214 -8.37 -17.50 -9.51
C GLY A 214 -7.07 -16.88 -9.99
N THR A 215 -7.14 -16.22 -11.14
CA THR A 215 -6.03 -15.48 -11.74
C THR A 215 -6.25 -13.98 -11.61
N VAL A 216 -5.23 -13.16 -11.86
CA VAL A 216 -5.34 -11.69 -11.92
C VAL A 216 -6.48 -11.24 -12.83
N ALA A 217 -6.69 -11.96 -13.95
CA ALA A 217 -7.73 -11.64 -14.92
C ALA A 217 -9.14 -12.03 -14.47
N THR A 218 -9.29 -12.99 -13.54
CA THR A 218 -10.59 -13.59 -13.21
C THR A 218 -11.10 -13.26 -11.81
N ARG A 219 -10.24 -12.81 -10.89
CA ARG A 219 -10.64 -12.54 -9.48
C ARG A 219 -11.76 -11.52 -9.37
N ALA A 220 -11.66 -10.40 -10.10
CA ALA A 220 -12.69 -9.37 -10.09
C ALA A 220 -14.04 -9.91 -10.58
N ASP A 221 -14.05 -10.63 -11.71
CA ASP A 221 -15.25 -11.24 -12.27
C ASP A 221 -15.87 -12.27 -11.32
N ILE A 222 -15.03 -13.04 -10.59
CA ILE A 222 -15.50 -13.98 -9.57
C ILE A 222 -16.22 -13.24 -8.44
N ILE A 223 -15.64 -12.16 -7.93
CA ILE A 223 -16.24 -11.34 -6.86
C ILE A 223 -17.57 -10.74 -7.34
N GLU A 224 -17.62 -10.16 -8.55
CA GLU A 224 -18.87 -9.65 -9.14
C GLU A 224 -19.93 -10.74 -9.28
N LYS A 225 -19.52 -11.94 -9.70
CA LYS A 225 -20.44 -13.08 -9.80
C LYS A 225 -20.99 -13.51 -8.44
N LEU A 226 -20.20 -13.45 -7.39
CA LEU A 226 -20.66 -13.76 -6.03
C LEU A 226 -21.71 -12.74 -5.56
N PHE A 227 -21.55 -11.46 -5.87
CA PHE A 227 -22.54 -10.42 -5.60
C PHE A 227 -23.80 -10.60 -6.45
N SER A 228 -23.67 -10.77 -7.77
CA SER A 228 -24.82 -10.94 -8.68
C SER A 228 -25.61 -12.22 -8.41
N SER A 229 -24.97 -13.25 -7.86
CA SER A 229 -25.63 -14.50 -7.42
C SER A 229 -26.24 -14.41 -6.02
N PHE A 230 -26.18 -13.25 -5.37
CA PHE A 230 -26.66 -13.03 -4.01
C PHE A 230 -26.02 -13.96 -2.96
N LEU A 231 -24.72 -14.26 -3.13
CA LEU A 231 -23.94 -14.98 -2.12
C LEU A 231 -23.21 -14.01 -1.20
N LEU A 232 -22.85 -12.83 -1.72
CA LEU A 232 -22.27 -11.73 -0.95
C LEU A 232 -23.19 -10.53 -0.94
N GLU A 233 -23.18 -9.76 0.14
CA GLU A 233 -23.82 -8.45 0.27
C GLU A 233 -22.87 -7.42 0.84
N LYS A 234 -23.05 -6.15 0.47
CA LYS A 234 -22.31 -5.02 1.03
C LYS A 234 -23.12 -4.31 2.10
N LYS A 235 -22.45 -3.92 3.20
CA LYS A 235 -22.97 -2.97 4.19
C LYS A 235 -21.91 -1.85 4.34
N GLY A 236 -22.12 -0.75 3.63
CA GLY A 236 -21.10 0.26 3.47
C GLY A 236 -19.92 -0.26 2.62
N LYS A 237 -18.71 -0.21 3.15
CA LYS A 237 -17.50 -0.78 2.53
C LYS A 237 -17.31 -2.28 2.80
N ASP A 238 -18.00 -2.81 3.80
CA ASP A 238 -17.79 -4.16 4.32
C ASP A 238 -18.62 -5.21 3.56
N ILE A 239 -18.06 -6.40 3.42
CA ILE A 239 -18.65 -7.55 2.72
C ILE A 239 -19.09 -8.62 3.71
N TYR A 240 -20.29 -9.12 3.53
CA TYR A 240 -20.89 -10.16 4.36
C TYR A 240 -21.46 -11.31 3.52
N LEU A 241 -21.46 -12.50 4.12
CA LEU A 241 -22.17 -13.65 3.56
C LEU A 241 -23.69 -13.47 3.74
N THR A 242 -24.44 -13.69 2.70
CA THR A 242 -25.91 -13.73 2.78
C THR A 242 -26.41 -15.01 3.45
N SER A 243 -27.70 -15.05 3.83
CA SER A 243 -28.31 -16.27 4.34
C SER A 243 -28.28 -17.42 3.32
N LYS A 244 -28.36 -17.09 2.03
CA LYS A 244 -28.23 -18.06 0.94
C LYS A 244 -26.84 -18.71 0.92
N ALA A 245 -25.78 -17.90 1.06
CA ALA A 245 -24.42 -18.42 1.09
C ALA A 245 -24.11 -19.30 2.29
N LYS A 246 -24.79 -19.06 3.43
CA LYS A 246 -24.64 -19.89 4.66
C LYS A 246 -25.33 -21.25 4.59
N GLN A 247 -26.15 -21.47 3.58
CA GLN A 247 -26.87 -22.73 3.36
C GLN A 247 -26.19 -23.64 2.34
N LEU A 248 -25.17 -23.16 1.65
CA LEU A 248 -24.33 -23.91 0.72
C LEU A 248 -23.19 -24.62 1.45
#